data_5a5868519b24474bd22e52d2b9b3f8c7
#
_entry.id   5a5868519b24474bd22e52d2b9b3f8c7
#
_cell.length_a   1.000
_cell.length_b   1.000
_cell.length_c   1.000
_cell.angle_alpha   90.00
_cell.angle_beta   90.00
_cell.angle_gamma   90.00
#
_symmetry.space_group_name_H-M   'P 1'
#
loop_
_entity.id
_entity.type
_entity.pdbx_description
1 polymer ?
#
loop_
_entity_poly.entity_id
_entity_poly.type
_entity_poly.pdbx_seq_one_letter_code
_entity_poly.pdbx_strand_id
1 'polypeptide(L)'
;MDPRRAGRGAALCEEQGIALLPFAPLGRGFLTGRFSSFDDLPQDDFRRRLPRFQQDALRANLAIVGRVRQVAEPVGATPAQVALAWLLAEGRYVVPIPGTKTPKYLTDNAGAADVELSAADLAELDALPAPEGARY
;
A
#
# COMPACT_ATOMS: atom_id res chain seq x y z
N MET A 1 -2.91 -0.58 5.89
CA MET A 1 -3.65 0.38 6.75
C MET A 1 -4.90 -0.33 7.21
N ASP A 2 -5.42 -0.13 8.42
CA ASP A 2 -6.74 -0.68 8.79
C ASP A 2 -7.80 0.20 8.10
N PRO A 3 -8.58 -0.32 7.14
CA PRO A 3 -9.55 0.47 6.37
C PRO A 3 -10.60 1.14 7.26
N ARG A 4 -10.92 0.52 8.40
CA ARG A 4 -11.89 1.07 9.36
C ARG A 4 -11.39 2.32 10.10
N ARG A 5 -10.07 2.49 10.23
CA ARG A 5 -9.45 3.70 10.81
C ARG A 5 -9.23 4.79 9.77
N ALA A 6 -8.93 4.40 8.52
CA ALA A 6 -8.75 5.35 7.42
C ALA A 6 -10.07 6.07 7.10
N GLY A 7 -11.19 5.36 7.00
CA GLY A 7 -12.48 5.95 6.64
C GLY A 7 -12.96 7.06 7.57
N ARG A 8 -12.81 6.88 8.90
CA ARG A 8 -13.18 7.94 9.86
C ARG A 8 -12.24 9.15 9.80
N GLY A 9 -10.94 8.89 9.66
CA GLY A 9 -9.94 9.96 9.56
C GLY A 9 -10.07 10.74 8.26
N ALA A 10 -10.27 10.06 7.14
CA ALA A 10 -10.45 10.69 5.84
C ALA A 10 -11.71 11.55 5.79
N ALA A 11 -12.86 11.04 6.25
CA ALA A 11 -14.11 11.79 6.30
C ALA A 11 -14.00 13.06 7.15
N LEU A 12 -13.40 12.97 8.34
CA LEU A 12 -13.18 14.14 9.19
C LEU A 12 -12.23 15.16 8.53
N CYS A 13 -11.15 14.69 7.90
CA CYS A 13 -10.22 15.55 7.18
C CYS A 13 -10.91 16.28 6.03
N GLU A 14 -11.78 15.59 5.29
CA GLU A 14 -12.54 16.17 4.20
C GLU A 14 -13.53 17.24 4.73
N GLU A 15 -14.28 16.93 5.77
CA GLU A 15 -15.22 17.84 6.41
C GLU A 15 -14.55 19.13 6.91
N GLN A 16 -13.36 18.98 7.48
CA GLN A 16 -12.59 20.10 8.07
C GLN A 16 -11.62 20.76 7.09
N GLY A 17 -11.53 20.31 5.84
CA GLY A 17 -10.58 20.83 4.85
C GLY A 17 -9.10 20.56 5.20
N ILE A 18 -8.82 19.45 5.90
CA ILE A 18 -7.48 19.08 6.37
C ILE A 18 -6.91 18.00 5.47
N ALA A 19 -5.68 18.15 5.00
CA ALA A 19 -4.99 17.12 4.24
C ALA A 19 -4.60 15.92 5.14
N LEU A 20 -4.92 14.71 4.69
CA LEU A 20 -4.50 13.46 5.31
C LEU A 20 -3.26 12.92 4.59
N LEU A 21 -2.13 12.81 5.29
CA LEU A 21 -0.89 12.25 4.78
C LEU A 21 -0.70 10.82 5.30
N PRO A 22 -1.08 9.78 4.55
CA PRO A 22 -0.95 8.40 5.00
C PRO A 22 0.52 8.01 5.14
N PHE A 23 0.91 7.61 6.34
CA PHE A 23 2.28 7.19 6.63
C PHE A 23 2.60 5.82 6.03
N ALA A 24 3.78 5.71 5.39
CA ALA A 24 4.30 4.49 4.76
C ALA A 24 3.26 3.81 3.84
N PRO A 25 2.78 4.51 2.79
CA PRO A 25 1.69 4.05 1.95
C PRO A 25 1.96 2.70 1.27
N LEU A 26 3.23 2.40 0.99
CA LEU A 26 3.67 1.12 0.39
C LEU A 26 4.09 0.06 1.44
N GLY A 27 3.74 0.22 2.72
CA GLY A 27 4.08 -0.74 3.75
C GLY A 27 5.58 -0.99 3.90
N ARG A 28 6.42 0.04 3.78
CA ARG A 28 7.89 -0.06 3.74
C ARG A 28 8.41 -0.93 2.58
N GLY A 29 7.77 -0.85 1.43
CA GLY A 29 8.10 -1.59 0.23
C GLY A 29 7.44 -2.96 0.14
N PHE A 30 6.62 -3.35 1.11
CA PHE A 30 5.91 -4.61 1.11
C PHE A 30 4.93 -4.72 -0.08
N LEU A 31 4.10 -3.68 -0.29
CA LEU A 31 3.10 -3.63 -1.37
C LEU A 31 3.69 -3.46 -2.78
N THR A 32 5.02 -3.32 -2.90
CA THR A 32 5.69 -3.30 -4.21
C THR A 32 5.78 -4.68 -4.87
N GLY A 33 5.54 -5.76 -4.11
CA GLY A 33 5.70 -7.13 -4.58
C GLY A 33 7.17 -7.58 -4.79
N ARG A 34 8.15 -6.83 -4.27
CA ARG A 34 9.59 -7.15 -4.40
C ARG A 34 10.06 -8.28 -3.50
N PHE A 35 9.28 -8.58 -2.46
CA PHE A 35 9.61 -9.63 -1.50
C PHE A 35 8.63 -10.78 -1.69
N SER A 36 9.12 -11.99 -1.77
CA SER A 36 8.37 -13.24 -1.83
C SER A 36 8.61 -14.12 -0.61
N SER A 37 9.69 -13.84 0.14
CA SER A 37 10.06 -14.55 1.35
C SER A 37 10.81 -13.65 2.33
N PHE A 38 10.98 -14.14 3.56
CA PHE A 38 11.81 -13.47 4.57
C PHE A 38 13.29 -13.41 4.16
N ASP A 39 13.74 -14.38 3.37
CA ASP A 39 15.14 -14.48 2.94
C ASP A 39 15.49 -13.46 1.85
N ASP A 40 14.50 -12.86 1.19
CA ASP A 40 14.71 -11.76 0.24
C ASP A 40 15.16 -10.46 0.93
N LEU A 41 15.01 -10.37 2.26
CA LEU A 41 15.47 -9.23 3.04
C LEU A 41 16.96 -9.39 3.39
N PRO A 42 17.83 -8.40 3.10
CA PRO A 42 19.22 -8.40 3.54
C PRO A 42 19.37 -8.66 5.04
N GLN A 43 20.49 -9.26 5.46
CA GLN A 43 20.72 -9.67 6.85
C GLN A 43 20.67 -8.49 7.83
N ASP A 44 21.10 -7.32 7.40
CA ASP A 44 21.14 -6.07 8.17
C ASP A 44 19.88 -5.21 8.00
N ASP A 45 18.88 -5.68 7.24
CA ASP A 45 17.65 -4.94 6.99
C ASP A 45 16.81 -4.83 8.27
N PHE A 46 16.51 -3.60 8.69
CA PHE A 46 15.73 -3.33 9.90
C PHE A 46 14.33 -3.96 9.86
N ARG A 47 13.77 -4.20 8.67
CA ARG A 47 12.46 -4.84 8.49
C ARG A 47 12.43 -6.26 9.04
N ARG A 48 13.57 -6.94 9.09
CA ARG A 48 13.69 -8.29 9.70
C ARG A 48 13.28 -8.32 11.19
N ARG A 49 13.25 -7.14 11.84
CA ARG A 49 12.85 -7.01 13.26
C ARG A 49 11.39 -6.59 13.43
N LEU A 50 10.70 -6.25 12.34
CA LEU A 50 9.32 -5.76 12.40
C LEU A 50 8.32 -6.92 12.42
N PRO A 51 7.28 -6.89 13.28
CA PRO A 51 6.32 -7.99 13.41
C PRO A 51 5.66 -8.41 12.09
N ARG A 52 5.32 -7.47 11.21
CA ARG A 52 4.70 -7.75 9.90
C ARG A 52 5.59 -8.48 8.91
N PHE A 53 6.91 -8.47 9.14
CA PHE A 53 7.90 -9.13 8.31
C PHE A 53 8.39 -10.44 8.91
N GLN A 54 7.91 -10.86 10.10
CA GLN A 54 8.22 -12.17 10.64
C GLN A 54 7.58 -13.28 9.80
N GLN A 55 8.19 -14.46 9.76
CA GLN A 55 7.89 -15.51 8.78
C GLN A 55 6.39 -15.81 8.61
N ASP A 56 5.65 -15.99 9.70
CA ASP A 56 4.22 -16.34 9.64
C ASP A 56 3.36 -15.16 9.18
N ALA A 57 3.56 -13.97 9.79
CA ALA A 57 2.88 -12.75 9.38
C ALA A 57 3.23 -12.36 7.94
N LEU A 58 4.50 -12.51 7.54
CA LEU A 58 4.92 -12.25 6.17
C LEU A 58 4.18 -13.14 5.18
N ARG A 59 4.06 -14.45 5.46
CA ARG A 59 3.36 -15.40 4.60
C ARG A 59 1.89 -15.03 4.43
N ALA A 60 1.19 -14.72 5.52
CA ALA A 60 -0.20 -14.27 5.47
C ALA A 60 -0.34 -12.94 4.69
N ASN A 61 0.56 -12.00 4.94
CA ASN A 61 0.55 -10.71 4.28
C ASN A 61 0.88 -10.79 2.79
N LEU A 62 1.67 -11.77 2.33
CA LEU A 62 1.96 -11.99 0.90
C LEU A 62 0.70 -12.31 0.09
N ALA A 63 -0.32 -12.91 0.69
CA ALA A 63 -1.61 -13.10 0.04
C ALA A 63 -2.26 -11.76 -0.35
N ILE A 64 -2.12 -10.71 0.48
CA ILE A 64 -2.59 -9.35 0.18
C ILE A 64 -1.88 -8.82 -1.06
N VAL A 65 -0.54 -8.96 -1.12
CA VAL A 65 0.25 -8.52 -2.29
C VAL A 65 -0.16 -9.27 -3.56
N GLY A 66 -0.45 -10.57 -3.43
CA GLY A 66 -0.97 -11.39 -4.54
C GLY A 66 -2.27 -10.83 -5.11
N ARG A 67 -3.21 -10.42 -4.26
CA ARG A 67 -4.48 -9.81 -4.69
C ARG A 67 -4.27 -8.44 -5.33
N VAL A 68 -3.44 -7.59 -4.72
CA VAL A 68 -3.07 -6.28 -5.33
C VAL A 68 -2.45 -6.46 -6.72
N ARG A 69 -1.63 -7.51 -6.91
CA ARG A 69 -1.05 -7.85 -8.22
C ARG A 69 -2.10 -8.27 -9.23
N GLN A 70 -3.12 -9.04 -8.83
CA GLN A 70 -4.23 -9.44 -9.68
C GLN A 70 -5.04 -8.24 -10.19
N VAL A 71 -5.22 -7.20 -9.38
CA VAL A 71 -5.83 -5.94 -9.80
C VAL A 71 -4.89 -5.14 -10.70
N ALA A 72 -3.59 -5.15 -10.44
CA ALA A 72 -2.59 -4.37 -11.18
C ALA A 72 -2.40 -4.84 -12.62
N GLU A 73 -2.46 -6.15 -12.85
CA GLU A 73 -2.17 -6.76 -14.15
C GLU A 73 -3.13 -6.30 -15.26
N PRO A 74 -4.48 -6.36 -15.10
CA PRO A 74 -5.42 -5.91 -16.13
C PRO A 74 -5.34 -4.41 -16.44
N VAL A 75 -5.02 -3.57 -15.46
CA VAL A 75 -4.91 -2.12 -15.63
C VAL A 75 -3.52 -1.67 -16.11
N GLY A 76 -2.60 -2.61 -16.34
CA GLY A 76 -1.26 -2.33 -16.83
C GLY A 76 -0.38 -1.54 -15.84
N ALA A 77 -0.68 -1.63 -14.54
CA ALA A 77 0.01 -0.90 -13.50
C ALA A 77 0.89 -1.82 -12.63
N THR A 78 1.82 -1.23 -11.88
CA THR A 78 2.54 -1.97 -10.84
C THR A 78 1.71 -2.10 -9.56
N PRO A 79 1.95 -3.12 -8.72
CA PRO A 79 1.28 -3.24 -7.42
C PRO A 79 1.47 -2.00 -6.53
N ALA A 80 2.63 -1.33 -6.63
CA ALA A 80 2.89 -0.08 -5.93
C ALA A 80 1.98 1.05 -6.41
N GLN A 81 1.81 1.18 -7.73
CA GLN A 81 0.90 2.17 -8.32
C GLN A 81 -0.55 1.91 -7.93
N VAL A 82 -1.02 0.66 -7.97
CA VAL A 82 -2.37 0.31 -7.53
C VAL A 82 -2.58 0.66 -6.05
N ALA A 83 -1.63 0.34 -5.18
CA ALA A 83 -1.74 0.68 -3.75
C ALA A 83 -1.78 2.20 -3.50
N LEU A 84 -1.07 2.99 -4.30
CA LEU A 84 -1.11 4.45 -4.23
C LEU A 84 -2.38 5.03 -4.86
N ALA A 85 -2.84 4.50 -6.01
CA ALA A 85 -4.07 4.89 -6.67
C ALA A 85 -5.29 4.61 -5.79
N TRP A 86 -5.31 3.47 -5.10
CA TRP A 86 -6.34 3.17 -4.10
C TRP A 86 -6.37 4.22 -2.98
N LEU A 87 -5.22 4.67 -2.46
CA LEU A 87 -5.17 5.74 -1.48
C LEU A 87 -5.68 7.07 -2.02
N LEU A 88 -5.38 7.40 -3.28
CA LEU A 88 -5.87 8.62 -3.94
C LEU A 88 -7.39 8.57 -4.14
N ALA A 89 -7.97 7.39 -4.36
CA ALA A 89 -9.41 7.19 -4.50
C ALA A 89 -10.18 7.35 -3.17
N GLU A 90 -9.51 7.28 -2.01
CA GLU A 90 -10.14 7.48 -0.68
C GLU A 90 -10.66 8.91 -0.45
N GLY A 91 -10.18 9.89 -1.24
CA GLY A 91 -10.67 11.25 -1.17
C GLY A 91 -9.63 12.30 -1.61
N ARG A 92 -10.12 13.44 -2.06
CA ARG A 92 -9.29 14.53 -2.58
C ARG A 92 -8.30 15.14 -1.55
N TYR A 93 -8.52 14.89 -0.27
CA TYR A 93 -7.63 15.36 0.80
C TYR A 93 -6.57 14.33 1.20
N VAL A 94 -6.59 13.14 0.59
CA VAL A 94 -5.61 12.10 0.85
C VAL A 94 -4.39 12.32 -0.04
N VAL A 95 -3.24 12.59 0.58
CA VAL A 95 -1.97 12.87 -0.11
C VAL A 95 -0.94 11.82 0.29
N PRO A 96 -0.77 10.72 -0.46
CA PRO A 96 0.24 9.71 -0.15
C PRO A 96 1.65 10.28 -0.33
N ILE A 97 2.54 9.92 0.59
CA ILE A 97 3.94 10.37 0.61
C ILE A 97 4.90 9.16 0.48
N PRO A 98 4.95 8.48 -0.68
CA PRO A 98 5.82 7.35 -0.89
C PRO A 98 7.29 7.78 -0.91
N GLY A 99 8.06 7.36 0.11
CA GLY A 99 9.48 7.68 0.21
C GLY A 99 10.32 6.83 -0.75
N THR A 100 11.18 7.48 -1.53
CA THR A 100 12.20 6.81 -2.35
C THR A 100 13.41 7.72 -2.53
N LYS A 101 14.58 7.12 -2.77
CA LYS A 101 15.82 7.82 -3.19
C LYS A 101 16.31 7.36 -4.57
N THR A 102 15.48 6.61 -5.30
CA THR A 102 15.79 6.09 -6.63
C THR A 102 14.88 6.78 -7.64
N PRO A 103 15.42 7.52 -8.65
CA PRO A 103 14.63 8.24 -9.65
C PRO A 103 13.58 7.36 -10.36
N LYS A 104 13.96 6.12 -10.72
CA LYS A 104 13.02 5.15 -11.31
C LYS A 104 11.77 4.97 -10.44
N TYR A 105 11.92 4.77 -9.13
CA TYR A 105 10.78 4.57 -8.25
C TYR A 105 10.00 5.86 -7.98
N LEU A 106 10.64 7.02 -8.10
CA LEU A 106 9.93 8.29 -8.05
C LEU A 106 8.96 8.42 -9.22
N THR A 107 9.44 8.16 -10.44
CA THR A 107 8.60 8.15 -11.65
C THR A 107 7.48 7.12 -11.56
N ASP A 108 7.81 5.91 -11.11
CA ASP A 108 6.85 4.81 -10.93
C ASP A 108 5.74 5.18 -9.94
N ASN A 109 6.12 5.73 -8.78
CA ASN A 109 5.15 6.18 -7.78
C ASN A 109 4.29 7.36 -8.26
N ALA A 110 4.87 8.30 -9.01
CA ALA A 110 4.12 9.43 -9.58
C ALA A 110 3.08 8.96 -10.60
N GLY A 111 3.39 7.94 -11.40
CA GLY A 111 2.47 7.34 -12.35
C GLY A 111 1.21 6.71 -11.71
N ALA A 112 1.17 6.57 -10.39
CA ALA A 112 -0.05 6.14 -9.70
C ALA A 112 -1.22 7.12 -9.87
N ALA A 113 -0.94 8.39 -10.13
CA ALA A 113 -1.96 9.41 -10.38
C ALA A 113 -2.73 9.19 -11.70
N ASP A 114 -2.13 8.44 -12.62
CA ASP A 114 -2.69 8.15 -13.94
C ASP A 114 -3.39 6.76 -13.98
N VAL A 115 -3.37 6.02 -12.87
CA VAL A 115 -4.01 4.70 -12.79
C VAL A 115 -5.48 4.86 -12.46
N GLU A 116 -6.33 4.43 -13.38
CA GLU A 116 -7.79 4.40 -13.20
C GLU A 116 -8.21 3.04 -12.64
N LEU A 117 -8.73 3.03 -11.42
CA LEU A 117 -9.33 1.86 -10.78
C LEU A 117 -10.85 1.92 -10.93
N SER A 118 -11.43 0.84 -11.45
CA SER A 118 -12.88 0.70 -11.51
C SER A 118 -13.50 0.53 -10.11
N ALA A 119 -14.83 0.73 -10.02
CA ALA A 119 -15.54 0.46 -8.78
C ALA A 119 -15.39 -1.00 -8.30
N ALA A 120 -15.25 -1.95 -9.25
CA ALA A 120 -14.99 -3.35 -8.93
C ALA A 120 -13.59 -3.56 -8.34
N ASP A 121 -12.57 -2.91 -8.91
CA ASP A 121 -11.19 -2.96 -8.40
C ASP A 121 -11.10 -2.37 -6.98
N LEU A 122 -11.74 -1.23 -6.76
CA LEU A 122 -11.80 -0.59 -5.45
C LEU A 122 -12.49 -1.50 -4.43
N ALA A 123 -13.63 -2.10 -4.78
CA ALA A 123 -14.34 -3.03 -3.90
C ALA A 123 -13.51 -4.29 -3.58
N GLU A 124 -12.73 -4.81 -4.54
CA GLU A 124 -11.82 -5.93 -4.31
C GLU A 124 -10.70 -5.54 -3.34
N LEU A 125 -10.11 -4.35 -3.51
CA LEU A 125 -9.04 -3.84 -2.62
C LEU A 125 -9.56 -3.55 -1.21
N ASP A 126 -10.78 -3.02 -1.08
CA ASP A 126 -11.43 -2.73 0.21
C ASP A 126 -11.77 -4.01 0.99
N ALA A 127 -12.04 -5.10 0.27
CA ALA A 127 -12.33 -6.41 0.88
C ALA A 127 -11.08 -7.15 1.37
N LEU A 128 -9.86 -6.62 1.14
CA LEU A 128 -8.63 -7.25 1.59
C LEU A 128 -8.55 -7.32 3.12
N PRO A 129 -8.03 -8.42 3.68
CA PRO A 129 -7.87 -8.54 5.11
C PRO A 129 -6.89 -7.51 5.66
N ALA A 130 -7.07 -7.13 6.92
CA ALA A 130 -6.07 -6.32 7.61
C ALA A 130 -4.74 -7.09 7.69
N PRO A 131 -3.58 -6.41 7.53
CA PRO A 131 -2.28 -7.06 7.64
C PRO A 131 -2.06 -7.65 9.02
N GLU A 132 -1.51 -8.87 9.08
CA GLU A 132 -1.08 -9.51 10.31
C GLU A 132 0.18 -8.86 10.89
N GLY A 133 0.28 -8.90 12.21
CA GLY A 133 1.39 -8.32 12.97
C GLY A 133 1.23 -6.82 13.25
N ALA A 134 1.80 -6.38 14.37
CA ALA A 134 1.85 -4.97 14.73
C ALA A 134 2.74 -4.19 13.75
N ARG A 135 2.52 -2.88 13.66
CA ARG A 135 3.29 -2.03 12.74
C ARG A 135 4.72 -1.80 13.24
N TYR A 136 4.90 -1.84 14.57
CA TYR A 136 6.16 -1.66 15.30
C TYR A 136 6.26 -2.71 16.39
#